data_5e7d686dcb0c21484eb0187f154ce0ae
#
_entry.id   5e7d686dcb0c21484eb0187f154ce0ae
#
_cell.length_a   1.000
_cell.length_b   1.000
_cell.length_c   1.000
_cell.angle_alpha   90.00
_cell.angle_beta   90.00
_cell.angle_gamma   90.00
#
_symmetry.space_group_name_H-M   'P 1'
#
loop_
_entity.id
_entity.type
_entity.pdbx_description
1 polymer ?
#
loop_
_entity_poly.entity_id
_entity_poly.type
_entity_poly.pdbx_seq_one_letter_code
_entity_poly.pdbx_strand_id
1 'polypeptide(L)'
;MYKVVYLDQVEEDLKKFDKSTIKKILVRIETYLATDPKGLGKPLKGEFQGYWRYRWGDYRVIYKISEGEILILVLRISHRKDVYD
;
A
#
# COMPACT_ATOMS: atom_id res chain seq x y z
N MET A 1 1.43 11.32 12.01
CA MET A 1 0.84 10.30 11.13
C MET A 1 0.85 10.80 9.68
N TYR A 2 1.18 9.92 8.76
CA TYR A 2 1.22 10.29 7.35
C TYR A 2 -0.18 10.35 6.75
N LYS A 3 -0.40 11.29 5.86
CA LYS A 3 -1.61 11.35 5.07
C LYS A 3 -1.56 10.25 4.00
N VAL A 4 -2.71 9.63 3.69
CA VAL A 4 -2.77 8.57 2.68
C VAL A 4 -3.52 9.07 1.45
N VAL A 5 -2.89 8.93 0.30
CA VAL A 5 -3.52 9.24 -0.99
C VAL A 5 -3.45 7.99 -1.86
N TYR A 6 -4.54 7.68 -2.54
CA TYR A 6 -4.64 6.51 -3.40
C TYR A 6 -4.68 6.93 -4.86
N LEU A 7 -3.88 6.25 -5.69
CA LEU A 7 -3.99 6.43 -7.14
C LEU A 7 -5.25 5.76 -7.67
N ASP A 8 -5.73 6.22 -8.81
CA ASP A 8 -6.94 5.68 -9.44
C ASP A 8 -6.87 4.18 -9.66
N GLN A 9 -5.67 3.66 -9.96
CA GLN A 9 -5.48 2.23 -10.16
C GLN A 9 -5.91 1.41 -8.94
N VAL A 10 -5.81 1.99 -7.74
CA VAL A 10 -6.20 1.29 -6.52
C VAL A 10 -7.70 0.99 -6.50
N GLU A 11 -8.54 1.86 -7.05
CA GLU A 11 -9.96 1.59 -7.16
C GLU A 11 -10.21 0.33 -7.99
N GLU A 12 -9.49 0.19 -9.09
CA GLU A 12 -9.60 -1.00 -9.94
C GLU A 12 -9.11 -2.24 -9.21
N ASP A 13 -8.00 -2.11 -8.49
CA ASP A 13 -7.46 -3.23 -7.71
C ASP A 13 -8.47 -3.71 -6.67
N LEU A 14 -9.14 -2.77 -5.99
CA LEU A 14 -10.08 -3.11 -4.92
C LEU A 14 -11.34 -3.80 -5.40
N LYS A 15 -11.71 -3.65 -6.67
CA LYS A 15 -12.89 -4.32 -7.23
C LYS A 15 -12.81 -5.84 -7.15
N LYS A 16 -11.62 -6.40 -6.99
CA LYS A 16 -11.41 -7.84 -6.87
C LYS A 16 -11.75 -8.39 -5.51
N PHE A 17 -11.97 -7.51 -4.53
CA PHE A 17 -12.19 -7.90 -3.15
C PHE A 17 -13.62 -7.59 -2.71
N ASP A 18 -14.11 -8.32 -1.72
CA ASP A 18 -15.41 -8.00 -1.16
C ASP A 18 -15.31 -6.77 -0.24
N LYS A 19 -16.46 -6.20 0.10
CA LYS A 19 -16.50 -4.95 0.88
C LYS A 19 -15.84 -5.08 2.25
N SER A 20 -16.01 -6.23 2.90
CA SER A 20 -15.41 -6.47 4.21
C SER A 20 -13.88 -6.46 4.12
N THR A 21 -13.34 -7.12 3.09
CA THR A 21 -11.90 -7.16 2.86
C THR A 21 -11.36 -5.78 2.54
N ILE A 22 -12.05 -5.04 1.67
CA ILE A 22 -11.64 -3.68 1.32
C ILE A 22 -11.53 -2.82 2.57
N LYS A 23 -12.55 -2.86 3.43
CA LYS A 23 -12.56 -2.08 4.65
C LYS A 23 -11.37 -2.43 5.55
N LYS A 24 -11.09 -3.71 5.71
CA LYS A 24 -9.96 -4.16 6.54
C LYS A 24 -8.62 -3.65 6.00
N ILE A 25 -8.45 -3.73 4.68
CA ILE A 25 -7.22 -3.26 4.04
C ILE A 25 -7.04 -1.75 4.24
N LEU A 26 -8.08 -0.98 3.95
CA LEU A 26 -8.00 0.48 4.06
C LEU A 26 -7.77 0.93 5.50
N VAL A 27 -8.46 0.32 6.45
CA VAL A 27 -8.26 0.62 7.88
C VAL A 27 -6.80 0.31 8.26
N ARG A 28 -6.27 -0.82 7.81
CA ARG A 28 -4.89 -1.21 8.12
C ARG A 28 -3.89 -0.19 7.57
N ILE A 29 -4.10 0.28 6.34
CA ILE A 29 -3.23 1.28 5.74
C ILE A 29 -3.32 2.59 6.51
N GLU A 30 -4.53 3.05 6.80
CA GLU A 30 -4.75 4.39 7.34
C GLU A 30 -4.49 4.51 8.83
N THR A 31 -4.64 3.42 9.59
CA THR A 31 -4.45 3.46 11.04
C THR A 31 -3.14 2.81 11.50
N TYR A 32 -2.53 1.99 10.68
CA TYR A 32 -1.31 1.28 11.07
C TYR A 32 -0.13 1.65 10.19
N LEU A 33 -0.21 1.35 8.87
CA LEU A 33 0.89 1.66 7.97
C LEU A 33 1.26 3.14 7.99
N ALA A 34 0.26 4.01 8.04
CA ALA A 34 0.47 5.45 8.03
C ALA A 34 1.17 5.98 9.27
N THR A 35 1.28 5.20 10.34
CA THR A 35 2.02 5.63 11.53
C THR A 35 3.53 5.55 11.34
N ASP A 36 3.99 4.58 10.54
CA ASP A 36 5.42 4.36 10.33
C ASP A 36 5.67 3.64 9.00
N PRO A 37 5.46 4.32 7.88
CA PRO A 37 5.57 3.66 6.57
C PRO A 37 6.98 3.17 6.25
N LYS A 38 8.01 3.76 6.82
CA LYS A 38 9.39 3.30 6.63
C LYS A 38 9.71 2.08 7.48
N GLY A 39 9.25 2.09 8.72
CA GLY A 39 9.56 1.00 9.64
C GLY A 39 8.75 -0.26 9.37
N LEU A 40 7.51 -0.09 8.89
CA LEU A 40 6.61 -1.20 8.66
C LEU A 40 6.72 -1.82 7.28
N GLY A 41 7.17 -1.05 6.28
CA GLY A 41 7.36 -1.54 4.93
C GLY A 41 8.79 -1.88 4.63
N LYS A 42 9.03 -2.31 3.41
CA LYS A 42 10.39 -2.58 2.91
C LYS A 42 10.61 -1.86 1.59
N PRO A 43 11.77 -1.21 1.43
CA PRO A 43 12.07 -0.55 0.16
C PRO A 43 12.34 -1.59 -0.92
N LEU A 44 11.88 -1.30 -2.12
CA LEU A 44 12.14 -2.13 -3.29
C LEU A 44 13.45 -1.70 -3.94
N LYS A 45 14.02 -2.58 -4.76
CA LYS A 45 15.32 -2.35 -5.39
C LYS A 45 15.21 -2.44 -6.90
N GLY A 46 16.32 -2.12 -7.59
CA GLY A 46 16.40 -2.21 -9.04
C GLY A 46 15.51 -1.19 -9.72
N GLU A 47 14.75 -1.63 -10.70
CA GLU A 47 13.87 -0.75 -11.46
C GLU A 47 12.72 -0.19 -10.64
N PHE A 48 12.45 -0.78 -9.46
CA PHE A 48 11.42 -0.30 -8.56
C PHE A 48 11.98 0.52 -7.40
N GLN A 49 13.21 0.97 -7.52
CA GLN A 49 13.82 1.82 -6.50
C GLN A 49 12.98 3.07 -6.29
N GLY A 50 12.76 3.42 -5.02
CA GLY A 50 11.90 4.53 -4.64
C GLY A 50 10.51 4.11 -4.22
N TYR A 51 10.16 2.86 -4.49
CA TYR A 51 8.88 2.30 -4.06
C TYR A 51 9.08 1.46 -2.81
N TRP A 52 7.97 1.27 -2.06
CA TRP A 52 7.95 0.50 -0.84
C TRP A 52 6.87 -0.56 -0.92
N ARG A 53 7.06 -1.64 -0.16
CA ARG A 53 6.08 -2.73 -0.08
C ARG A 53 5.73 -2.97 1.37
N TYR A 54 4.43 -3.08 1.65
CA TYR A 54 3.92 -3.53 2.93
C TYR A 54 3.10 -4.79 2.70
N ARG A 55 3.38 -5.83 3.47
CA ARG A 55 2.65 -7.10 3.39
C ARG A 55 1.82 -7.28 4.65
N TRP A 56 0.57 -7.65 4.45
CA TRP A 56 -0.35 -7.94 5.55
C TRP A 56 -1.19 -9.15 5.16
N GLY A 57 -0.94 -10.31 5.81
CA GLY A 57 -1.56 -11.55 5.41
C GLY A 57 -1.22 -11.88 3.96
N ASP A 58 -2.24 -12.10 3.15
CA ASP A 58 -2.08 -12.40 1.72
C ASP A 58 -2.12 -11.14 0.85
N TYR A 59 -2.14 -9.96 1.44
CA TYR A 59 -2.27 -8.72 0.71
C TYR A 59 -0.94 -7.97 0.66
N ARG A 60 -0.77 -7.22 -0.42
CA ARG A 60 0.45 -6.46 -0.66
C ARG A 60 0.08 -5.06 -1.09
N VAL A 61 0.70 -4.07 -0.45
CA VAL A 61 0.50 -2.65 -0.77
C VAL A 61 1.81 -2.09 -1.28
N ILE A 62 1.78 -1.48 -2.46
CA ILE A 62 2.93 -0.78 -3.04
C ILE A 62 2.68 0.71 -2.92
N TYR A 63 3.64 1.45 -2.38
CA TYR A 63 3.46 2.87 -2.12
C TYR A 63 4.76 3.63 -2.24
N LYS A 64 4.65 4.95 -2.33
CA LYS A 64 5.77 5.89 -2.25
C LYS A 64 5.60 6.74 -1.01
N ILE A 65 6.70 7.25 -0.49
CA ILE A 65 6.69 8.13 0.68
C ILE A 65 7.18 9.50 0.25
N SER A 66 6.39 10.53 0.56
CA SER A 66 6.80 11.92 0.40
C SER A 66 6.98 12.50 1.80
N GLU A 67 8.21 12.62 2.24
CA GLU A 67 8.48 13.08 3.60
C GLU A 67 8.25 14.58 3.78
N GLY A 68 8.51 15.35 2.75
CA GLY A 68 8.25 16.79 2.79
C GLY A 68 6.78 17.12 3.01
N GLU A 69 5.89 16.27 2.50
CA GLU A 69 4.44 16.45 2.65
C GLU A 69 3.84 15.56 3.74
N ILE A 70 4.64 14.70 4.33
CA ILE A 70 4.21 13.70 5.32
C ILE A 70 3.05 12.90 4.73
N LEU A 71 3.31 12.29 3.59
CA LEU A 71 2.30 11.67 2.74
C LEU A 71 2.79 10.32 2.25
N ILE A 72 1.90 9.33 2.21
CA ILE A 72 2.15 8.11 1.44
C ILE A 72 1.18 8.06 0.26
N LEU A 73 1.72 7.70 -0.89
CA LEU A 73 0.94 7.56 -2.12
C LEU A 73 0.84 6.09 -2.42
N VAL A 74 -0.36 5.54 -2.30
CA VAL A 74 -0.61 4.11 -2.55
C VAL A 74 -0.84 3.92 -4.04
N LEU A 75 0.00 3.09 -4.67
CA LEU A 75 -0.03 2.85 -6.11
C LEU A 75 -0.79 1.58 -6.47
N ARG A 76 -0.61 0.51 -5.70
CA ARG A 76 -1.25 -0.78 -5.98
C ARG A 76 -1.61 -1.50 -4.70
N ILE A 77 -2.73 -2.22 -4.75
CA ILE A 77 -3.11 -3.17 -3.70
C ILE A 77 -3.42 -4.48 -4.41
N SER A 78 -2.77 -5.56 -4.00
CA SER A 78 -2.94 -6.85 -4.65
C SER A 78 -3.00 -7.99 -3.64
N HIS A 79 -3.62 -9.08 -4.07
CA HIS A 79 -3.56 -10.35 -3.35
C HIS A 79 -2.31 -11.08 -3.83
N ARG A 80 -1.70 -11.90 -2.97
CA ARG A 80 -0.50 -12.64 -3.33
C ARG A 80 -0.68 -13.48 -4.60
N LYS A 81 -1.89 -13.91 -4.89
CA LYS A 81 -2.19 -14.68 -6.10
C LYS A 81 -2.08 -13.85 -7.38
N ASP A 82 -2.16 -12.54 -7.26
CA ASP A 82 -2.13 -11.63 -8.40
C ASP A 82 -0.74 -11.08 -8.67
N VAL A 83 0.25 -11.52 -7.89
CA VAL A 83 1.62 -11.02 -8.00
C VAL A 83 2.47 -12.04 -8.75
N TYR A 84 3.13 -11.58 -9.78
CA TYR A 84 4.06 -12.38 -10.55
C TYR A 84 5.47 -12.08 -10.07
N ASP A 85 6.17 -13.12 -9.73
CA ASP A 85 7.57 -13.02 -9.31
C ASP A 85 8.50 -13.16 -10.50
#